data_02d8f582133f9223d139e49f10332a4b
#
_entry.id   02d8f582133f9223d139e49f10332a4b
#
_cell.length_a   1.000
_cell.length_b   1.000
_cell.length_c   1.000
_cell.angle_alpha   90.00
_cell.angle_beta   90.00
_cell.angle_gamma   90.00
#
_symmetry.space_group_name_H-M   'P 1'
#
loop_
_entity.id
_entity.type
_entity.pdbx_description
1 polymer ?
#
loop_
_entity_poly.entity_id
_entity_poly.type
_entity_poly.pdbx_seq_one_letter_code
_entity_poly.pdbx_strand_id
1 'polypeptide(L)'
;MSQKYIKSQNKNKFNAKSYGKYYAQPVYDQKFIETDEIADFIQTQATLKRSDIKAALDELGAAMKHFLEMGQKIRLAGIGIFKVGFSSIGVTTPENCTAATITSRRVLFQPEVERIVTGSAEKDGKIIQKYVNAKSLVKDVVFEETHDNSKTSPAPSQGGETPSSGGGNTPGGGTGGGTPAGGEDGD
;
A
#
# COMPACT_ATOMS: atom_id res chain seq x y z
N MET A 1 0.04 -19.88 -10.14
CA MET A 1 0.25 -18.42 -10.21
C MET A 1 1.66 -18.13 -9.74
N SER A 2 2.37 -17.20 -10.38
CA SER A 2 3.77 -16.89 -10.10
C SER A 2 3.95 -15.38 -9.92
N GLN A 3 4.86 -14.99 -9.02
CA GLN A 3 5.33 -13.62 -8.90
C GLN A 3 6.38 -13.37 -9.97
N LYS A 4 6.09 -12.45 -10.88
CA LYS A 4 7.02 -12.08 -11.95
C LYS A 4 8.16 -11.22 -11.41
N TYR A 5 9.37 -11.41 -11.96
CA TYR A 5 10.52 -10.58 -11.67
C TYR A 5 11.36 -10.28 -12.91
N ILE A 6 12.09 -9.16 -12.88
CA ILE A 6 13.09 -8.79 -13.88
C ILE A 6 14.47 -8.73 -13.23
N LYS A 7 15.51 -8.88 -14.04
CA LYS A 7 16.91 -8.69 -13.63
C LYS A 7 17.29 -7.23 -13.85
N SER A 8 17.72 -6.55 -12.79
CA SER A 8 18.20 -5.15 -12.84
C SER A 8 19.63 -5.06 -12.38
N GLN A 9 20.48 -4.38 -13.16
CA GLN A 9 21.86 -4.15 -12.81
C GLN A 9 21.98 -2.94 -11.87
N ASN A 10 22.70 -3.10 -10.78
CA ASN A 10 23.00 -1.99 -9.88
C ASN A 10 24.08 -1.08 -10.49
N LYS A 11 23.67 0.14 -10.85
CA LYS A 11 24.52 1.18 -11.42
C LYS A 11 25.06 2.17 -10.39
N ASN A 12 24.82 1.94 -9.09
CA ASN A 12 25.27 2.83 -8.03
C ASN A 12 26.78 2.66 -7.79
N LYS A 13 27.58 3.59 -8.30
CA LYS A 13 29.04 3.60 -8.20
C LYS A 13 29.56 3.84 -6.77
N PHE A 14 28.73 4.43 -5.89
CA PHE A 14 29.12 4.68 -4.49
C PHE A 14 29.18 3.43 -3.63
N ASN A 15 28.59 2.31 -4.09
CA ASN A 15 28.65 1.03 -3.40
C ASN A 15 29.44 0.02 -4.21
N ALA A 16 30.77 -0.01 -4.03
CA ALA A 16 31.68 -0.90 -4.77
C ALA A 16 31.34 -2.39 -4.63
N LYS A 17 30.75 -2.81 -3.49
CA LYS A 17 30.40 -4.22 -3.25
C LYS A 17 29.21 -4.70 -4.08
N SER A 18 28.32 -3.81 -4.50
CA SER A 18 27.09 -4.11 -5.24
C SER A 18 27.09 -3.54 -6.67
N TYR A 19 28.04 -2.67 -7.02
CA TYR A 19 28.16 -2.11 -8.36
C TYR A 19 28.34 -3.20 -9.41
N GLY A 20 27.61 -3.10 -10.50
CA GLY A 20 27.67 -4.05 -11.62
C GLY A 20 26.95 -5.38 -11.39
N LYS A 21 26.54 -5.71 -10.16
CA LYS A 21 25.80 -6.94 -9.86
C LYS A 21 24.34 -6.84 -10.30
N TYR A 22 23.77 -7.97 -10.70
CA TYR A 22 22.36 -8.08 -11.06
C TYR A 22 21.53 -8.52 -9.86
N TYR A 23 20.36 -7.92 -9.73
CA TYR A 23 19.39 -8.22 -8.67
C TYR A 23 18.02 -8.48 -9.28
N ALA A 24 17.32 -9.48 -8.76
CA ALA A 24 15.92 -9.69 -9.08
C ALA A 24 15.07 -8.58 -8.46
N GLN A 25 14.23 -7.94 -9.27
CA GLN A 25 13.26 -6.94 -8.84
C GLN A 25 11.86 -7.43 -9.18
N PRO A 26 10.91 -7.40 -8.22
CA PRO A 26 9.55 -7.82 -8.48
C PRO A 26 8.86 -6.90 -9.48
N VAL A 27 8.02 -7.48 -10.33
CA VAL A 27 7.12 -6.77 -11.22
C VAL A 27 5.71 -6.95 -10.68
N TYR A 28 5.04 -5.85 -10.43
CA TYR A 28 3.66 -5.84 -9.94
C TYR A 28 2.70 -5.50 -11.07
N ASP A 29 1.49 -6.06 -11.01
CA ASP A 29 0.41 -5.63 -11.88
C ASP A 29 0.02 -4.19 -11.56
N GLN A 30 -0.45 -3.46 -12.55
CA GLN A 30 -0.85 -2.05 -12.39
C GLN A 30 -2.16 -1.91 -11.60
N LYS A 31 -2.99 -2.95 -11.61
CA LYS A 31 -4.29 -2.96 -10.94
C LYS A 31 -4.13 -3.40 -9.49
N PHE A 32 -4.68 -2.62 -8.57
CA PHE A 32 -4.87 -3.05 -7.19
C PHE A 32 -6.07 -3.98 -7.10
N ILE A 33 -5.98 -4.99 -6.25
CA ILE A 33 -7.12 -5.79 -5.85
C ILE A 33 -7.85 -5.01 -4.74
N GLU A 34 -9.08 -4.64 -5.02
CA GLU A 34 -9.92 -3.85 -4.11
C GLU A 34 -10.66 -4.74 -3.10
N THR A 35 -11.18 -4.11 -2.04
CA THR A 35 -11.96 -4.82 -1.00
C THR A 35 -13.13 -5.60 -1.58
N ASP A 36 -13.77 -5.08 -2.63
CA ASP A 36 -14.89 -5.73 -3.31
C ASP A 36 -14.49 -7.04 -3.99
N GLU A 37 -13.32 -7.09 -4.63
CA GLU A 37 -12.79 -8.29 -5.27
C GLU A 37 -12.38 -9.34 -4.21
N ILE A 38 -11.86 -8.89 -3.08
CA ILE A 38 -11.57 -9.76 -1.93
C ILE A 38 -12.86 -10.35 -1.37
N ALA A 39 -13.92 -9.53 -1.24
CA ALA A 39 -15.23 -9.99 -0.76
C ALA A 39 -15.85 -11.02 -1.71
N ASP A 40 -15.76 -10.81 -3.02
CA ASP A 40 -16.22 -11.76 -4.04
C ASP A 40 -15.45 -13.09 -3.95
N PHE A 41 -14.13 -13.05 -3.78
CA PHE A 41 -13.34 -14.27 -3.60
C PHE A 41 -13.73 -15.01 -2.33
N ILE A 42 -13.88 -14.33 -1.20
CA ILE A 42 -14.29 -14.97 0.08
C ILE A 42 -15.68 -15.59 -0.07
N GLN A 43 -16.62 -14.94 -0.77
CA GLN A 43 -17.96 -15.47 -1.00
C GLN A 43 -17.91 -16.83 -1.74
N THR A 44 -16.96 -17.05 -2.65
CA THR A 44 -16.81 -18.33 -3.33
C THR A 44 -16.37 -19.47 -2.39
N GLN A 45 -15.76 -19.14 -1.26
CA GLN A 45 -15.23 -20.11 -0.29
C GLN A 45 -16.09 -20.24 0.97
N ALA A 46 -17.05 -19.33 1.18
CA ALA A 46 -17.88 -19.26 2.37
C ALA A 46 -19.37 -19.16 2.01
N THR A 47 -20.24 -19.52 2.94
CA THR A 47 -21.69 -19.41 2.78
C THR A 47 -22.23 -18.02 3.10
N LEU A 48 -21.35 -17.04 3.34
CA LEU A 48 -21.71 -15.67 3.69
C LEU A 48 -22.11 -14.88 2.44
N LYS A 49 -23.01 -13.91 2.63
CA LYS A 49 -23.34 -12.96 1.57
C LYS A 49 -22.20 -11.94 1.38
N ARG A 50 -22.00 -11.51 0.15
CA ARG A 50 -20.98 -10.47 -0.19
C ARG A 50 -21.11 -9.21 0.68
N SER A 51 -22.33 -8.76 0.92
CA SER A 51 -22.60 -7.59 1.78
C SER A 51 -22.06 -7.75 3.19
N ASP A 52 -22.24 -8.94 3.77
CA ASP A 52 -21.83 -9.24 5.14
C ASP A 52 -20.31 -9.31 5.25
N ILE A 53 -19.67 -9.88 4.23
CA ILE A 53 -18.20 -9.94 4.13
C ILE A 53 -17.63 -8.52 4.00
N LYS A 54 -18.21 -7.69 3.13
CA LYS A 54 -17.77 -6.31 2.96
C LYS A 54 -17.90 -5.51 4.25
N ALA A 55 -19.05 -5.58 4.91
CA ALA A 55 -19.27 -4.94 6.21
C ALA A 55 -18.24 -5.41 7.25
N ALA A 56 -17.91 -6.71 7.31
CA ALA A 56 -16.92 -7.24 8.22
C ALA A 56 -15.50 -6.72 7.91
N LEU A 57 -15.13 -6.55 6.64
CA LEU A 57 -13.83 -6.00 6.24
C LEU A 57 -13.72 -4.51 6.57
N ASP A 58 -14.80 -3.74 6.39
CA ASP A 58 -14.86 -2.32 6.74
C ASP A 58 -14.76 -2.13 8.27
N GLU A 59 -15.49 -2.93 9.05
CA GLU A 59 -15.41 -2.92 10.51
C GLU A 59 -14.04 -3.39 11.03
N LEU A 60 -13.38 -4.33 10.35
CA LEU A 60 -12.03 -4.74 10.71
C LEU A 60 -11.06 -3.55 10.64
N GLY A 61 -11.16 -2.73 9.60
CA GLY A 61 -10.35 -1.51 9.46
C GLY A 61 -10.55 -0.55 10.63
N ALA A 62 -11.82 -0.31 11.00
CA ALA A 62 -12.19 0.56 12.13
C ALA A 62 -11.69 0.00 13.47
N ALA A 63 -11.85 -1.30 13.70
CA ALA A 63 -11.36 -1.97 14.91
C ALA A 63 -9.84 -1.92 15.01
N MET A 64 -9.12 -2.16 13.92
CA MET A 64 -7.66 -2.06 13.89
C MET A 64 -7.20 -0.64 14.23
N LYS A 65 -7.83 0.37 13.66
CA LYS A 65 -7.53 1.77 13.98
C LYS A 65 -7.70 2.02 15.48
N HIS A 66 -8.83 1.64 16.06
CA HIS A 66 -9.15 1.84 17.48
C HIS A 66 -8.06 1.22 18.40
N PHE A 67 -7.72 -0.04 18.20
CA PHE A 67 -6.73 -0.71 19.05
C PHE A 67 -5.30 -0.19 18.86
N LEU A 68 -4.94 0.21 17.65
CA LEU A 68 -3.61 0.81 17.39
C LEU A 68 -3.50 2.21 18.03
N GLU A 69 -4.58 3.00 18.06
CA GLU A 69 -4.64 4.29 18.76
C GLU A 69 -4.51 4.13 20.27
N MET A 70 -4.99 3.02 20.83
CA MET A 70 -4.77 2.65 22.23
C MET A 70 -3.33 2.14 22.51
N GLY A 71 -2.45 2.10 21.53
CA GLY A 71 -1.07 1.62 21.64
C GLY A 71 -0.94 0.10 21.70
N GLN A 72 -1.99 -0.65 21.38
CA GLN A 72 -1.99 -2.11 21.42
C GLN A 72 -1.39 -2.70 20.13
N LYS A 73 -0.88 -3.92 20.24
CA LYS A 73 -0.46 -4.74 19.11
C LYS A 73 -1.62 -5.65 18.70
N ILE A 74 -1.90 -5.73 17.42
CA ILE A 74 -2.98 -6.56 16.88
C ILE A 74 -2.37 -7.78 16.21
N ARG A 75 -2.83 -8.97 16.58
CA ARG A 75 -2.49 -10.21 15.89
C ARG A 75 -3.70 -10.72 15.13
N LEU A 76 -3.57 -10.86 13.83
CA LEU A 76 -4.52 -11.55 12.97
C LEU A 76 -3.92 -12.91 12.59
N ALA A 77 -4.57 -13.98 13.02
CA ALA A 77 -4.11 -15.34 12.74
C ALA A 77 -4.06 -15.60 11.24
N GLY A 78 -3.00 -16.25 10.77
CA GLY A 78 -2.76 -16.49 9.34
C GLY A 78 -2.18 -15.28 8.59
N ILE A 79 -2.25 -14.07 9.15
CA ILE A 79 -1.76 -12.83 8.52
C ILE A 79 -0.49 -12.36 9.20
N GLY A 80 -0.57 -11.99 10.49
CA GLY A 80 0.59 -11.49 11.22
C GLY A 80 0.24 -10.49 12.31
N ILE A 81 1.23 -9.68 12.67
CA ILE A 81 1.15 -8.72 13.76
C ILE A 81 1.30 -7.30 13.22
N PHE A 82 0.39 -6.44 13.63
CA PHE A 82 0.42 -5.00 13.35
C PHE A 82 0.72 -4.24 14.65
N LYS A 83 1.57 -3.22 14.55
CA LYS A 83 1.92 -2.35 15.68
C LYS A 83 2.27 -0.95 15.20
N VAL A 84 2.08 0.04 16.04
CA VAL A 84 2.52 1.41 15.76
C VAL A 84 4.03 1.51 15.95
N GLY A 85 4.70 2.10 14.96
CA GLY A 85 6.07 2.56 15.04
C GLY A 85 6.13 4.06 14.82
N PHE A 86 7.11 4.72 15.42
CA PHE A 86 7.34 6.14 15.22
C PHE A 86 8.83 6.45 15.14
N SER A 87 9.14 7.63 14.63
CA SER A 87 10.49 8.20 14.64
C SER A 87 10.47 9.48 15.47
N SER A 88 11.57 9.79 16.13
CA SER A 88 11.71 11.01 16.91
C SER A 88 13.02 11.74 16.57
N ILE A 89 13.07 13.03 16.83
CA ILE A 89 14.30 13.81 16.83
C ILE A 89 15.08 13.46 18.08
N GLY A 90 16.41 13.28 17.95
CA GLY A 90 17.30 13.11 19.08
C GLY A 90 17.49 14.44 19.85
N VAL A 91 17.46 14.36 21.17
CA VAL A 91 17.68 15.50 22.08
C VAL A 91 18.78 15.16 23.08
N THR A 92 19.42 16.20 23.64
CA THR A 92 20.61 16.03 24.51
C THR A 92 20.27 15.62 25.94
N THR A 93 19.07 15.90 26.42
CA THR A 93 18.64 15.58 27.79
C THR A 93 17.31 14.80 27.78
N PRO A 94 17.11 13.88 28.71
CA PRO A 94 15.86 13.09 28.78
C PRO A 94 14.61 13.96 28.96
N GLU A 95 14.70 15.07 29.68
CA GLU A 95 13.59 15.97 29.98
C GLU A 95 13.04 16.63 28.70
N ASN A 96 13.91 16.86 27.72
CA ASN A 96 13.53 17.42 26.42
C ASN A 96 12.92 16.38 25.47
N CYS A 97 13.01 15.08 25.80
CA CYS A 97 12.41 14.00 25.02
C CYS A 97 10.92 13.89 25.34
N THR A 98 10.11 14.68 24.68
CA THR A 98 8.66 14.75 24.87
C THR A 98 7.90 14.22 23.65
N ALA A 99 6.59 14.07 23.74
CA ALA A 99 5.75 13.68 22.61
C ALA A 99 5.91 14.62 21.39
N ALA A 100 6.29 15.88 21.61
CA ALA A 100 6.55 16.85 20.54
C ALA A 100 7.78 16.49 19.69
N THR A 101 8.69 15.65 20.19
CA THR A 101 9.85 15.20 19.40
C THR A 101 9.51 14.10 18.40
N ILE A 102 8.30 13.53 18.44
CA ILE A 102 7.84 12.49 17.52
C ILE A 102 7.49 13.13 16.17
N THR A 103 8.25 12.78 15.14
CA THR A 103 8.14 13.40 13.81
C THR A 103 7.29 12.61 12.84
N SER A 104 7.26 11.29 12.97
CA SER A 104 6.48 10.44 12.06
C SER A 104 5.89 9.24 12.77
N ARG A 105 4.75 8.77 12.27
CA ARG A 105 4.05 7.56 12.72
C ARG A 105 3.86 6.63 11.55
N ARG A 106 3.96 5.32 11.78
CA ARG A 106 3.76 4.30 10.75
C ARG A 106 3.20 3.03 11.37
N VAL A 107 2.47 2.28 10.59
CA VAL A 107 2.09 0.92 10.95
C VAL A 107 3.20 -0.03 10.52
N LEU A 108 3.72 -0.80 11.46
CA LEU A 108 4.69 -1.86 11.22
C LEU A 108 3.93 -3.17 11.12
N PHE A 109 4.14 -3.87 10.02
CA PHE A 109 3.59 -5.20 9.80
C PHE A 109 4.69 -6.25 9.92
N GLN A 110 4.42 -7.29 10.72
CA GLN A 110 5.27 -8.46 10.86
C GLN A 110 4.46 -9.68 10.43
N PRO A 111 4.75 -10.28 9.28
CA PRO A 111 4.00 -11.46 8.81
C PRO A 111 4.13 -12.62 9.78
N GLU A 112 3.09 -13.45 9.85
CA GLU A 112 3.12 -14.67 10.63
C GLU A 112 4.13 -15.66 10.05
N VAL A 113 4.83 -16.36 10.95
CA VAL A 113 5.92 -17.27 10.61
C VAL A 113 5.57 -18.67 11.04
N GLU A 114 5.65 -19.60 10.11
CA GLU A 114 5.55 -21.04 10.35
C GLU A 114 6.94 -21.66 10.40
N ARG A 115 7.12 -22.60 11.32
CA ARG A 115 8.33 -23.43 11.38
C ARG A 115 8.15 -24.64 10.49
N ILE A 116 8.94 -24.71 9.43
CA ILE A 116 8.93 -25.84 8.48
C ILE A 116 10.17 -26.68 8.76
N VAL A 117 9.98 -27.99 8.96
CA VAL A 117 11.09 -28.95 9.06
C VAL A 117 11.66 -29.15 7.66
N THR A 118 12.92 -28.79 7.45
CA THR A 118 13.61 -28.92 6.15
C THR A 118 14.54 -30.13 6.08
N GLY A 119 14.74 -30.79 7.19
CA GLY A 119 15.59 -31.98 7.25
C GLY A 119 15.96 -32.34 8.68
N SER A 120 16.66 -33.44 8.84
CA SER A 120 17.28 -33.86 10.10
C SER A 120 18.78 -33.98 9.94
N ALA A 121 19.53 -33.67 10.99
CA ALA A 121 20.96 -33.96 11.07
C ALA A 121 21.24 -34.76 12.35
N GLU A 122 22.09 -35.73 12.28
CA GLU A 122 22.55 -36.46 13.46
C GLU A 122 23.77 -35.71 14.05
N LYS A 123 23.71 -35.42 15.34
CA LYS A 123 24.81 -34.84 16.10
C LYS A 123 24.86 -35.51 17.47
N ASP A 124 26.01 -36.08 17.80
CA ASP A 124 26.26 -36.77 19.09
C ASP A 124 25.23 -37.88 19.39
N GLY A 125 24.84 -38.68 18.37
CA GLY A 125 23.87 -39.75 18.48
C GLY A 125 22.42 -39.30 18.68
N LYS A 126 22.15 -37.98 18.51
CA LYS A 126 20.80 -37.41 18.60
C LYS A 126 20.37 -36.82 17.25
N ILE A 127 19.15 -37.15 16.86
CA ILE A 127 18.55 -36.55 15.67
C ILE A 127 18.08 -35.12 15.99
N ILE A 128 18.72 -34.14 15.33
CA ILE A 128 18.36 -32.73 15.44
C ILE A 128 17.59 -32.35 14.17
N GLN A 129 16.34 -31.93 14.33
CA GLN A 129 15.55 -31.41 13.20
C GLN A 129 16.01 -30.00 12.83
N LYS A 130 16.28 -29.79 11.55
CA LYS A 130 16.54 -28.44 11.00
C LYS A 130 15.22 -27.79 10.64
N TYR A 131 15.04 -26.55 11.11
CA TYR A 131 13.85 -25.75 10.85
C TYR A 131 14.21 -24.53 10.02
N VAL A 132 13.32 -24.18 9.10
CA VAL A 132 13.29 -22.88 8.42
C VAL A 132 12.01 -22.15 8.80
N ASN A 133 12.15 -20.88 9.10
CA ASN A 133 11.01 -20.01 9.37
C ASN A 133 10.49 -19.47 8.04
N ALA A 134 9.35 -19.97 7.58
CA ALA A 134 8.66 -19.47 6.39
C ALA A 134 7.57 -18.47 6.79
N LYS A 135 7.41 -17.41 6.00
CA LYS A 135 6.33 -16.44 6.19
C LYS A 135 5.06 -17.01 5.58
N SER A 136 4.02 -17.22 6.39
CA SER A 136 2.80 -17.95 6.02
C SER A 136 2.16 -17.43 4.74
N LEU A 137 2.07 -16.11 4.57
CA LEU A 137 1.41 -15.47 3.41
C LEU A 137 2.14 -15.67 2.07
N VAL A 138 3.43 -15.99 2.09
CA VAL A 138 4.26 -16.02 0.86
C VAL A 138 5.08 -17.30 0.73
N LYS A 139 4.82 -18.32 1.55
CA LYS A 139 5.61 -19.56 1.56
C LYS A 139 5.54 -20.34 0.25
N ASP A 140 4.39 -20.28 -0.42
CA ASP A 140 4.09 -21.05 -1.63
C ASP A 140 4.21 -20.20 -2.91
N VAL A 141 4.78 -19.00 -2.83
CA VAL A 141 4.96 -18.12 -3.98
C VAL A 141 6.07 -18.67 -4.88
N VAL A 142 5.72 -18.94 -6.13
CA VAL A 142 6.65 -19.33 -7.20
C VAL A 142 7.11 -18.08 -7.93
N PHE A 143 8.41 -17.99 -8.28
CA PHE A 143 8.97 -16.84 -8.98
C PHE A 143 9.23 -17.19 -10.44
N GLU A 144 8.86 -16.30 -11.35
CA GLU A 144 9.01 -16.45 -12.80
C GLU A 144 9.69 -15.22 -13.39
N GLU A 145 10.72 -15.45 -14.21
CA GLU A 145 11.40 -14.35 -14.90
C GLU A 145 10.53 -13.84 -16.05
N THR A 146 10.41 -12.52 -16.16
CA THR A 146 9.73 -11.86 -17.28
C THR A 146 10.68 -10.87 -17.95
N HIS A 147 10.51 -10.70 -19.24
CA HIS A 147 11.26 -9.72 -20.05
C HIS A 147 10.47 -8.43 -20.28
N ASP A 148 9.23 -8.37 -19.82
CA ASP A 148 8.40 -7.16 -19.90
C ASP A 148 8.94 -6.08 -18.96
N ASN A 149 9.56 -5.07 -19.57
CA ASN A 149 10.14 -3.91 -18.90
C ASN A 149 9.10 -2.86 -18.47
N SER A 150 7.83 -3.21 -18.31
CA SER A 150 6.81 -2.30 -17.83
C SER A 150 7.05 -1.95 -16.35
N LYS A 151 8.06 -1.11 -16.09
CA LYS A 151 8.16 -0.33 -14.85
C LYS A 151 7.07 0.73 -14.86
N THR A 152 5.85 0.36 -14.75
CA THR A 152 4.77 1.32 -14.53
C THR A 152 4.54 1.42 -13.04
N SER A 153 5.16 2.43 -12.44
CA SER A 153 4.62 3.02 -11.22
C SER A 153 3.21 3.50 -11.55
N PRO A 154 2.21 3.25 -10.71
CA PRO A 154 0.89 3.85 -10.91
C PRO A 154 1.08 5.36 -10.97
N ALA A 155 0.71 5.96 -12.10
CA ALA A 155 0.64 7.40 -12.21
C ALA A 155 -0.40 7.89 -11.19
N PRO A 156 -0.12 8.99 -10.45
CA PRO A 156 -1.13 9.59 -9.61
C PRO A 156 -2.33 9.94 -10.50
N SER A 157 -3.51 9.48 -10.12
CA SER A 157 -4.76 9.80 -10.81
C SER A 157 -4.94 11.32 -10.79
N GLN A 158 -4.66 11.96 -11.91
CA GLN A 158 -5.07 13.35 -12.16
C GLN A 158 -6.58 13.34 -12.44
N GLY A 159 -7.35 13.55 -11.39
CA GLY A 159 -8.69 14.09 -11.53
C GLY A 159 -8.56 15.54 -11.92
N GLY A 160 -8.92 15.86 -13.14
CA GLY A 160 -8.93 17.22 -13.64
C GLY A 160 -9.55 17.25 -15.02
N GLU A 161 -10.87 17.26 -15.06
CA GLU A 161 -11.61 17.68 -16.22
C GLU A 161 -11.40 19.17 -16.44
N THR A 162 -10.70 19.52 -17.50
CA THR A 162 -10.72 20.89 -18.03
C THR A 162 -11.77 20.94 -19.14
N PRO A 163 -12.77 21.83 -19.07
CA PRO A 163 -13.67 22.05 -20.17
C PRO A 163 -12.93 22.75 -21.29
N SER A 164 -12.93 22.14 -22.46
CA SER A 164 -12.46 22.68 -23.72
C SER A 164 -13.29 23.91 -24.11
N SER A 165 -12.66 25.11 -24.12
CA SER A 165 -13.20 26.30 -24.77
C SER A 165 -12.80 26.26 -26.23
N GLY A 166 -13.77 25.94 -27.10
CA GLY A 166 -13.66 26.12 -28.53
C GLY A 166 -13.79 27.59 -28.91
N GLY A 167 -12.72 28.15 -29.43
CA GLY A 167 -12.70 29.45 -30.06
C GLY A 167 -13.41 29.39 -31.44
N GLY A 168 -14.26 30.35 -31.69
CA GLY A 168 -14.86 30.59 -33.01
C GLY A 168 -15.04 32.08 -33.21
N ASN A 169 -14.33 32.57 -34.17
CA ASN A 169 -14.11 33.95 -34.58
C ASN A 169 -15.27 34.50 -35.39
N THR A 170 -15.62 35.75 -35.19
CA THR A 170 -15.70 36.93 -36.10
C THR A 170 -17.07 37.54 -36.33
N PRO A 171 -17.10 38.78 -36.92
CA PRO A 171 -17.54 40.00 -36.28
C PRO A 171 -18.74 40.63 -37.03
N GLY A 172 -19.32 41.61 -36.37
CA GLY A 172 -20.25 42.46 -37.18
C GLY A 172 -21.33 43.16 -36.37
N GLY A 173 -21.13 44.38 -36.05
CA GLY A 173 -21.81 45.56 -36.39
C GLY A 173 -23.23 45.80 -35.87
N GLY A 174 -23.47 46.99 -35.24
CA GLY A 174 -24.76 47.63 -35.30
C GLY A 174 -25.31 48.16 -33.96
N THR A 175 -24.92 49.35 -33.60
CA THR A 175 -25.66 50.56 -33.16
C THR A 175 -27.06 50.43 -32.54
N GLY A 176 -27.24 51.24 -31.46
CA GLY A 176 -28.47 51.80 -30.98
C GLY A 176 -28.90 51.27 -29.61
N GLY A 177 -28.82 52.05 -28.53
CA GLY A 177 -29.48 53.28 -28.25
C GLY A 177 -30.57 53.02 -27.22
N GLY A 178 -30.47 53.64 -26.01
CA GLY A 178 -31.66 53.79 -25.21
C GLY A 178 -31.55 53.40 -23.73
N THR A 179 -31.11 54.32 -22.92
CA THR A 179 -31.46 54.50 -21.51
C THR A 179 -32.81 55.23 -21.44
N PRO A 180 -33.55 55.46 -20.32
CA PRO A 180 -33.26 55.19 -18.90
C PRO A 180 -34.50 54.79 -18.01
N ALA A 181 -34.25 54.78 -16.72
CA ALA A 181 -35.12 55.08 -15.56
C ALA A 181 -36.10 54.00 -15.07
N GLY A 182 -36.06 53.63 -13.80
CA GLY A 182 -36.54 54.30 -12.65
C GLY A 182 -37.39 53.39 -11.80
N GLY A 183 -37.31 53.57 -10.49
CA GLY A 183 -38.33 53.25 -9.48
C GLY A 183 -38.13 51.96 -8.75
N GLU A 184 -37.62 51.93 -7.50
CA GLU A 184 -38.17 52.34 -6.19
C GLU A 184 -39.22 51.38 -5.64
N ASP A 185 -38.93 51.04 -4.37
CA ASP A 185 -39.81 50.64 -3.25
C ASP A 185 -40.40 49.23 -3.29
N GLY A 186 -40.35 48.47 -2.24
CA GLY A 186 -40.55 48.63 -0.81
C GLY A 186 -41.20 47.37 -0.26
N ASP A 187 -40.89 47.10 0.96
CA ASP A 187 -41.38 46.18 1.99
C ASP A 187 -40.66 44.86 2.16
#